data_d94105ba186102f7fee28df12d04c76b
#
_entry.id   d94105ba186102f7fee28df12d04c76b
#
_cell.length_a   1.000
_cell.length_b   1.000
_cell.length_c   1.000
_cell.angle_alpha   90.00
_cell.angle_beta   90.00
_cell.angle_gamma   90.00
#
_symmetry.space_group_name_H-M   'P 1'
#
loop_
_entity.id
_entity.type
_entity.pdbx_description
1 polymer ?
#
loop_
_entity_poly.entity_id
_entity_poly.type
_entity_poly.pdbx_seq_one_letter_code
_entity_poly.pdbx_strand_id
1 'polypeptide(L)'
;NNREIFVKFINRIFEPYKHELLDTDNDITCDTIGQASGDISLMTHQKIIRDYINLYTPYRGLLLYHGLGSGKTCSSIAIAEGMKNGSKIIIMTPASLKRNYLEEIKKCGDLIYRTNQCWEWISNENNIQIEEALSTALSLPIEYIKRNKGAWLTNITKTNNYHELTTTDKKSLNNQLDEMIQNKYTFINHNGI
;
A
#
# COMPACT_ATOMS: atom_id res chain seq x y z
N ASN A 1 -33.36 -1.47 -19.25
CA ASN A 1 -32.98 -2.72 -18.58
C ASN A 1 -31.75 -2.46 -17.70
N ASN A 2 -31.89 -2.66 -16.40
CA ASN A 2 -30.81 -2.36 -15.42
C ASN A 2 -29.51 -3.09 -15.77
N ARG A 3 -29.60 -4.26 -16.39
CA ARG A 3 -28.43 -5.06 -16.81
C ARG A 3 -27.64 -4.38 -17.94
N GLU A 4 -28.33 -3.74 -18.86
CA GLU A 4 -27.70 -3.03 -19.98
C GLU A 4 -26.99 -1.75 -19.50
N ILE A 5 -27.64 -1.01 -18.62
CA ILE A 5 -27.06 0.18 -17.98
C ILE A 5 -25.79 -0.22 -17.20
N PHE A 6 -25.85 -1.32 -16.48
CA PHE A 6 -24.73 -1.86 -15.73
C PHE A 6 -23.56 -2.27 -16.64
N VAL A 7 -23.82 -2.97 -17.73
CA VAL A 7 -22.77 -3.36 -18.70
C VAL A 7 -22.11 -2.13 -19.31
N LYS A 8 -22.90 -1.12 -19.71
CA LYS A 8 -22.36 0.15 -20.24
C LYS A 8 -21.50 0.88 -19.21
N PHE A 9 -21.93 0.88 -17.94
CA PHE A 9 -21.17 1.48 -16.83
C PHE A 9 -19.81 0.78 -16.63
N ILE A 10 -19.80 -0.55 -16.58
CA ILE A 10 -18.58 -1.35 -16.44
C ILE A 10 -17.63 -1.13 -17.61
N ASN A 11 -18.14 -1.21 -18.84
CA ASN A 11 -17.33 -0.96 -20.04
C ASN A 11 -16.66 0.41 -20.01
N ARG A 12 -17.38 1.44 -19.56
CA ARG A 12 -16.85 2.80 -19.46
C ARG A 12 -15.73 2.91 -18.41
N ILE A 13 -15.85 2.24 -17.27
CA ILE A 13 -14.81 2.22 -16.22
C ILE A 13 -13.53 1.56 -16.73
N PHE A 14 -13.65 0.48 -17.53
CA PHE A 14 -12.50 -0.30 -17.97
C PHE A 14 -11.97 0.09 -19.36
N GLU A 15 -12.64 1.02 -20.06
CA GLU A 15 -12.18 1.50 -21.38
C GLU A 15 -10.75 2.07 -21.38
N PRO A 16 -10.29 2.85 -20.37
CA PRO A 16 -8.91 3.32 -20.31
C PRO A 16 -7.88 2.19 -20.27
N TYR A 17 -8.19 1.09 -19.57
CA TYR A 17 -7.29 -0.07 -19.47
C TYR A 17 -7.18 -0.88 -20.76
N LYS A 18 -8.18 -0.78 -21.64
CA LYS A 18 -8.15 -1.46 -22.94
C LYS A 18 -7.00 -0.94 -23.80
N HIS A 19 -6.77 0.36 -23.81
CA HIS A 19 -5.64 0.97 -24.52
C HIS A 19 -4.32 0.53 -23.89
N GLU A 20 -4.19 0.61 -22.57
CA GLU A 20 -2.98 0.19 -21.85
C GLU A 20 -2.65 -1.31 -22.10
N LEU A 21 -3.66 -2.17 -22.25
CA LEU A 21 -3.47 -3.59 -22.53
C LEU A 21 -3.15 -3.88 -24.02
N LEU A 22 -3.66 -3.06 -24.94
CA LEU A 22 -3.41 -3.24 -26.39
C LEU A 22 -2.07 -2.62 -26.81
N ASP A 23 -1.64 -1.54 -26.19
CA ASP A 23 -0.35 -0.89 -26.48
C ASP A 23 0.85 -1.72 -25.98
N THR A 24 0.63 -2.73 -25.13
CA THR A 24 1.67 -3.66 -24.69
C THR A 24 2.08 -4.71 -25.72
N ASP A 25 1.53 -4.71 -26.93
CA ASP A 25 2.00 -5.56 -28.03
C ASP A 25 3.36 -5.13 -28.63
N ASN A 26 3.91 -3.99 -28.19
CA ASN A 26 5.25 -3.58 -28.55
C ASN A 26 6.27 -4.05 -27.51
N ASP A 27 6.94 -5.16 -27.80
CA ASP A 27 8.21 -5.64 -27.23
C ASP A 27 8.36 -5.61 -25.68
N ILE A 28 7.44 -6.27 -24.96
CA ILE A 28 7.72 -6.62 -23.56
C ILE A 28 8.74 -7.78 -23.58
N THR A 29 10.01 -7.45 -23.52
CA THR A 29 11.07 -8.43 -23.25
C THR A 29 11.29 -8.55 -21.74
N CYS A 30 11.85 -9.71 -21.31
CA CYS A 30 12.20 -9.90 -19.91
C CYS A 30 13.12 -8.81 -19.35
N ASP A 31 13.89 -8.15 -20.22
CA ASP A 31 14.81 -7.06 -19.88
C ASP A 31 14.10 -5.72 -19.64
N THR A 32 12.92 -5.50 -20.22
CA THR A 32 12.15 -4.26 -20.07
C THR A 32 11.22 -4.29 -18.84
N ILE A 33 10.85 -5.47 -18.35
CA ILE A 33 9.98 -5.63 -17.17
C ILE A 33 10.63 -5.15 -15.86
N GLY A 34 11.96 -5.05 -15.80
CA GLY A 34 12.72 -4.63 -14.60
C GLY A 34 13.24 -3.21 -14.61
N GLN A 35 13.18 -2.47 -15.74
CA GLN A 35 13.86 -1.19 -15.91
C GLN A 35 12.96 0.05 -15.79
N ALA A 36 11.65 -0.09 -15.62
CA ALA A 36 10.79 1.03 -15.29
C ALA A 36 11.15 1.55 -13.89
N SER A 37 11.90 2.66 -13.86
CA SER A 37 12.15 3.56 -12.71
C SER A 37 11.79 2.95 -11.35
N GLY A 38 12.73 2.70 -10.49
CA GLY A 38 12.70 2.08 -9.14
C GLY A 38 11.46 2.18 -8.26
N ASP A 39 10.35 2.63 -8.79
CA ASP A 39 9.04 2.69 -8.17
C ASP A 39 8.23 1.44 -8.57
N ILE A 40 7.86 0.65 -7.58
CA ILE A 40 6.91 -0.46 -7.77
C ILE A 40 5.54 0.16 -8.05
N SER A 41 5.24 0.36 -9.34
CA SER A 41 3.88 0.74 -9.78
C SER A 41 3.00 -0.50 -9.81
N LEU A 42 1.70 -0.32 -9.52
CA LEU A 42 0.73 -1.39 -9.69
C LEU A 42 0.66 -1.79 -11.18
N MET A 43 0.71 -3.09 -11.44
CA MET A 43 0.51 -3.63 -12.78
C MET A 43 -0.93 -3.37 -13.25
N THR A 44 -1.17 -3.28 -14.54
CA THR A 44 -2.49 -2.98 -15.13
C THR A 44 -3.59 -3.89 -14.60
N HIS A 45 -3.33 -5.21 -14.49
CA HIS A 45 -4.31 -6.14 -13.92
C HIS A 45 -4.62 -5.87 -12.44
N GLN A 46 -3.67 -5.36 -11.66
CA GLN A 46 -3.87 -4.99 -10.25
C GLN A 46 -4.70 -3.70 -10.13
N LYS A 47 -4.47 -2.73 -11.03
CA LYS A 47 -5.29 -1.51 -11.12
C LYS A 47 -6.74 -1.86 -11.47
N ILE A 48 -6.95 -2.73 -12.46
CA ILE A 48 -8.28 -3.22 -12.87
C ILE A 48 -9.02 -3.85 -11.68
N ILE A 49 -8.35 -4.71 -10.92
CA ILE A 49 -8.93 -5.38 -9.75
C ILE A 49 -9.31 -4.38 -8.67
N ARG A 50 -8.45 -3.41 -8.38
CA ARG A 50 -8.73 -2.33 -7.42
C ARG A 50 -9.96 -1.53 -7.81
N ASP A 51 -10.07 -1.18 -9.11
CA ASP A 51 -11.15 -0.34 -9.60
C ASP A 51 -12.44 -1.13 -9.82
N TYR A 52 -12.35 -2.46 -9.95
CA TYR A 52 -13.52 -3.35 -9.99
C TYR A 52 -14.22 -3.43 -8.63
N ILE A 53 -13.49 -3.56 -7.53
CA ILE A 53 -14.02 -3.45 -6.18
C ILE A 53 -13.61 -2.10 -5.58
N ASN A 54 -14.56 -1.16 -5.59
CA ASN A 54 -14.40 0.13 -4.93
C ASN A 54 -15.75 0.59 -4.36
N LEU A 55 -15.75 1.75 -3.69
CA LEU A 55 -16.94 2.32 -3.04
C LEU A 55 -18.09 2.62 -4.01
N TYR A 56 -17.82 2.74 -5.30
CA TYR A 56 -18.80 3.13 -6.32
C TYR A 56 -19.33 1.94 -7.11
N THR A 57 -18.77 0.73 -6.92
CA THR A 57 -19.27 -0.48 -7.57
C THR A 57 -20.21 -1.26 -6.63
N PRO A 58 -21.21 -1.97 -7.18
CA PRO A 58 -22.16 -2.74 -6.38
C PRO A 58 -21.59 -4.07 -5.84
N TYR A 59 -20.32 -4.36 -6.14
CA TYR A 59 -19.70 -5.62 -5.75
C TYR A 59 -19.28 -5.59 -4.29
N ARG A 60 -19.50 -6.70 -3.59
CA ARG A 60 -19.17 -6.87 -2.17
C ARG A 60 -18.08 -7.91 -1.92
N GLY A 61 -17.63 -8.58 -2.95
CA GLY A 61 -16.61 -9.61 -2.84
C GLY A 61 -16.00 -9.96 -4.18
N LEU A 62 -14.80 -10.49 -4.14
CA LEU A 62 -14.03 -10.90 -5.30
C LEU A 62 -13.17 -12.11 -4.95
N LEU A 63 -13.16 -13.11 -5.83
CA LEU A 63 -12.20 -14.19 -5.79
C LEU A 63 -11.04 -13.90 -6.73
N LEU A 64 -9.83 -13.72 -6.18
CA LEU A 64 -8.61 -13.55 -6.97
C LEU A 64 -8.02 -14.93 -7.30
N TYR A 65 -8.28 -15.42 -8.51
CA TYR A 65 -7.76 -16.69 -9.02
C TYR A 65 -6.63 -16.43 -10.02
N HIS A 66 -5.42 -16.27 -9.51
CA HIS A 66 -4.23 -15.95 -10.29
C HIS A 66 -3.16 -17.03 -10.10
N GLY A 67 -2.30 -17.21 -11.09
CA GLY A 67 -1.13 -18.09 -11.01
C GLY A 67 -0.14 -17.70 -9.92
N LEU A 68 0.80 -18.55 -9.64
CA LEU A 68 1.89 -18.26 -8.69
C LEU A 68 2.74 -17.09 -9.24
N GLY A 69 3.14 -16.17 -8.36
CA GLY A 69 3.98 -15.03 -8.73
C GLY A 69 3.26 -13.84 -9.39
N SER A 70 1.94 -13.92 -9.63
CA SER A 70 1.16 -12.84 -10.28
C SER A 70 0.86 -11.61 -9.40
N GLY A 71 1.44 -11.51 -8.21
CA GLY A 71 1.24 -10.38 -7.31
C GLY A 71 -0.13 -10.35 -6.60
N LYS A 72 -0.73 -11.52 -6.28
CA LYS A 72 -2.01 -11.59 -5.55
C LYS A 72 -2.04 -10.76 -4.27
N THR A 73 -0.95 -10.79 -3.49
CA THR A 73 -0.83 -10.02 -2.24
C THR A 73 -0.91 -8.52 -2.53
N CYS A 74 -0.16 -8.02 -3.53
CA CYS A 74 -0.24 -6.62 -3.93
C CYS A 74 -1.61 -6.24 -4.48
N SER A 75 -2.30 -7.15 -5.19
CA SER A 75 -3.69 -6.91 -5.63
C SER A 75 -4.63 -6.75 -4.44
N SER A 76 -4.51 -7.59 -3.40
CA SER A 76 -5.34 -7.49 -2.18
C SER A 76 -5.05 -6.21 -1.40
N ILE A 77 -3.78 -5.80 -1.34
CA ILE A 77 -3.37 -4.53 -0.73
C ILE A 77 -3.93 -3.35 -1.53
N ALA A 78 -3.87 -3.39 -2.86
CA ALA A 78 -4.42 -2.34 -3.72
C ALA A 78 -5.94 -2.15 -3.51
N ILE A 79 -6.70 -3.24 -3.36
CA ILE A 79 -8.13 -3.19 -3.00
C ILE A 79 -8.31 -2.52 -1.63
N ALA A 80 -7.56 -2.98 -0.62
CA ALA A 80 -7.65 -2.46 0.73
C ALA A 80 -7.36 -0.95 0.78
N GLU A 81 -6.32 -0.50 0.09
CA GLU A 81 -5.96 0.91 -0.01
C GLU A 81 -6.99 1.74 -0.80
N GLY A 82 -7.61 1.16 -1.82
CA GLY A 82 -8.70 1.80 -2.56
C GLY A 82 -9.96 2.02 -1.72
N MET A 83 -10.19 1.19 -0.70
CA MET A 83 -11.36 1.22 0.16
C MET A 83 -11.11 1.79 1.56
N LYS A 84 -9.90 2.26 1.85
CA LYS A 84 -9.48 2.66 3.21
C LYS A 84 -10.25 3.85 3.80
N ASN A 85 -10.87 4.68 2.97
CA ASN A 85 -11.60 5.85 3.41
C ASN A 85 -12.95 5.44 4.01
N GLY A 86 -13.02 5.36 5.34
CA GLY A 86 -14.23 5.06 6.10
C GLY A 86 -14.44 3.58 6.45
N SER A 87 -13.53 2.68 6.06
CA SER A 87 -13.66 1.25 6.35
C SER A 87 -12.50 0.71 7.18
N LYS A 88 -12.81 -0.16 8.15
CA LYS A 88 -11.82 -0.93 8.89
C LYS A 88 -11.34 -2.10 8.03
N ILE A 89 -10.02 -2.22 7.86
CA ILE A 89 -9.42 -3.28 7.07
C ILE A 89 -9.04 -4.44 8.01
N ILE A 90 -9.59 -5.61 7.73
CA ILE A 90 -9.27 -6.84 8.46
C ILE A 90 -8.60 -7.81 7.49
N ILE A 91 -7.40 -8.28 7.86
CA ILE A 91 -6.63 -9.25 7.10
C ILE A 91 -6.62 -10.57 7.86
N MET A 92 -7.16 -11.60 7.26
CA MET A 92 -7.15 -12.96 7.81
C MET A 92 -6.09 -13.79 7.08
N THR A 93 -5.05 -14.20 7.80
CA THR A 93 -3.94 -14.99 7.25
C THR A 93 -3.48 -16.06 8.24
N PRO A 94 -2.82 -17.14 7.78
CA PRO A 94 -2.02 -17.97 8.67
C PRO A 94 -0.97 -17.15 9.40
N ALA A 95 -0.69 -17.47 10.66
CA ALA A 95 0.27 -16.72 11.48
C ALA A 95 1.67 -16.61 10.83
N SER A 96 2.11 -17.65 10.14
CA SER A 96 3.39 -17.68 9.40
C SER A 96 3.48 -16.70 8.25
N LEU A 97 2.34 -16.27 7.67
CA LEU A 97 2.30 -15.34 6.53
C LEU A 97 2.09 -13.89 6.92
N LYS A 98 1.74 -13.61 8.19
CA LYS A 98 1.52 -12.23 8.67
C LYS A 98 2.71 -11.33 8.38
N ARG A 99 3.93 -11.78 8.70
CA ARG A 99 5.15 -11.00 8.48
C ARG A 99 5.40 -10.72 7.00
N ASN A 100 5.20 -11.72 6.14
CA ASN A 100 5.34 -11.53 4.70
C ASN A 100 4.34 -10.50 4.17
N TYR A 101 3.10 -10.51 4.67
CA TYR A 101 2.09 -9.55 4.27
C TYR A 101 2.46 -8.11 4.68
N LEU A 102 2.99 -7.92 5.90
CA LEU A 102 3.51 -6.62 6.37
C LEU A 102 4.62 -6.10 5.45
N GLU A 103 5.58 -6.96 5.08
CA GLU A 103 6.67 -6.57 4.17
C GLU A 103 6.15 -6.24 2.75
N GLU A 104 5.10 -6.90 2.27
CA GLU A 104 4.48 -6.57 0.99
C GLU A 104 3.71 -5.22 1.05
N ILE A 105 3.08 -4.86 2.18
CA ILE A 105 2.48 -3.52 2.34
C ILE A 105 3.56 -2.43 2.21
N LYS A 106 4.77 -2.64 2.74
CA LYS A 106 5.88 -1.69 2.63
C LYS A 106 6.43 -1.55 1.20
N LYS A 107 6.08 -2.47 0.29
CA LYS A 107 6.50 -2.43 -1.12
C LYS A 107 5.41 -1.87 -2.03
N CYS A 108 4.18 -2.39 -1.93
CA CYS A 108 3.10 -2.09 -2.85
C CYS A 108 1.86 -1.42 -2.20
N GLY A 109 1.93 -1.09 -0.91
CA GLY A 109 0.90 -0.31 -0.23
C GLY A 109 0.92 1.17 -0.58
N ASP A 110 0.23 1.97 0.23
CA ASP A 110 0.25 3.43 0.08
C ASP A 110 1.66 4.01 0.25
N LEU A 111 1.90 5.15 -0.36
CA LEU A 111 3.18 5.85 -0.29
C LEU A 111 3.70 6.04 1.13
N ILE A 112 2.82 6.31 2.10
CA ILE A 112 3.21 6.52 3.51
C ILE A 112 3.82 5.27 4.18
N TYR A 113 3.65 4.08 3.59
CA TYR A 113 4.22 2.83 4.12
C TYR A 113 5.45 2.35 3.34
N ARG A 114 5.72 2.93 2.16
CA ARG A 114 6.80 2.47 1.28
C ARG A 114 8.16 2.89 1.80
N THR A 115 9.10 1.96 1.83
CA THR A 115 10.47 2.22 2.28
C THR A 115 11.31 3.01 1.28
N ASN A 116 11.02 2.88 -0.03
CA ASN A 116 11.79 3.47 -1.13
C ASN A 116 11.50 4.97 -1.33
N GLN A 117 11.56 5.76 -0.27
CA GLN A 117 11.33 7.21 -0.29
C GLN A 117 12.46 7.95 0.39
N CYS A 118 12.42 9.29 0.36
CA CYS A 118 13.29 10.11 1.17
C CYS A 118 12.70 10.23 2.57
N TRP A 119 13.42 9.73 3.57
CA TRP A 119 13.03 9.73 4.96
C TRP A 119 13.90 10.72 5.76
N GLU A 120 13.24 11.60 6.50
CA GLU A 120 13.88 12.58 7.38
C GLU A 120 13.39 12.38 8.81
N TRP A 121 14.31 12.42 9.75
CA TRP A 121 13.98 12.36 11.17
C TRP A 121 13.53 13.72 11.68
N ILE A 122 12.33 13.79 12.23
CA ILE A 122 11.79 15.00 12.87
C ILE A 122 11.78 14.76 14.38
N SER A 123 12.61 15.55 15.10
CA SER A 123 12.61 15.53 16.57
C SER A 123 11.36 16.24 17.12
N ASN A 124 10.78 15.69 18.19
CA ASN A 124 9.64 16.33 18.85
C ASN A 124 10.01 17.53 19.72
N GLU A 125 11.31 17.68 20.11
CA GLU A 125 11.83 18.77 20.97
C GLU A 125 10.98 19.05 22.22
N ASN A 126 10.20 18.07 22.68
CA ASN A 126 9.18 18.19 23.72
C ASN A 126 8.08 19.24 23.42
N ASN A 127 7.84 19.50 22.13
CA ASN A 127 6.82 20.42 21.66
C ASN A 127 5.53 19.65 21.35
N ILE A 128 4.47 19.91 22.11
CA ILE A 128 3.16 19.24 21.95
C ILE A 128 2.58 19.44 20.56
N GLN A 129 2.77 20.60 19.96
CA GLN A 129 2.24 20.87 18.61
C GLN A 129 2.91 20.00 17.54
N ILE A 130 4.22 19.76 17.64
CA ILE A 130 4.97 18.87 16.76
C ILE A 130 4.51 17.42 16.99
N GLU A 131 4.31 16.99 18.23
CA GLU A 131 3.83 15.67 18.59
C GLU A 131 2.44 15.39 18.00
N GLU A 132 1.50 16.32 18.13
CA GLU A 132 0.15 16.23 17.57
C GLU A 132 0.16 16.23 16.04
N ALA A 133 0.97 17.06 15.41
CA ALA A 133 1.12 17.11 13.97
C ALA A 133 1.67 15.79 13.41
N LEU A 134 2.74 15.25 14.01
CA LEU A 134 3.31 13.96 13.62
C LEU A 134 2.32 12.79 13.86
N SER A 135 1.62 12.81 15.01
CA SER A 135 0.60 11.81 15.33
C SER A 135 -0.50 11.78 14.27
N THR A 136 -1.00 12.95 13.89
CA THR A 136 -2.06 13.08 12.88
C THR A 136 -1.57 12.66 11.50
N ALA A 137 -0.40 13.15 11.07
CA ALA A 137 0.16 12.88 9.75
C ALA A 137 0.51 11.40 9.54
N LEU A 138 1.04 10.74 10.58
CA LEU A 138 1.53 9.37 10.52
C LEU A 138 0.53 8.34 11.07
N SER A 139 -0.58 8.78 11.64
CA SER A 139 -1.54 7.92 12.35
C SER A 139 -0.87 7.07 13.45
N LEU A 140 0.08 7.69 14.16
CA LEU A 140 0.81 7.08 15.27
C LEU A 140 0.27 7.58 16.62
N PRO A 141 0.26 6.74 17.67
CA PRO A 141 -0.02 7.21 19.03
C PRO A 141 0.99 8.27 19.49
N ILE A 142 0.53 9.30 20.20
CA ILE A 142 1.41 10.36 20.74
C ILE A 142 2.47 9.75 21.66
N GLU A 143 2.12 8.72 22.42
CA GLU A 143 3.03 7.99 23.31
C GLU A 143 4.20 7.36 22.56
N TYR A 144 3.94 6.89 21.31
CA TYR A 144 5.02 6.37 20.44
C TYR A 144 6.03 7.47 20.11
N ILE A 145 5.54 8.66 19.71
CA ILE A 145 6.39 9.81 19.33
C ILE A 145 7.19 10.31 20.53
N LYS A 146 6.57 10.41 21.70
CA LYS A 146 7.24 10.80 22.94
C LYS A 146 8.35 9.83 23.33
N ARG A 147 8.05 8.54 23.31
CA ARG A 147 9.02 7.48 23.64
C ARG A 147 10.23 7.48 22.73
N ASN A 148 10.02 7.70 21.43
CA ASN A 148 11.10 7.71 20.44
C ASN A 148 11.73 9.10 20.24
N LYS A 149 11.21 10.15 20.90
CA LYS A 149 11.67 11.55 20.80
C LYS A 149 11.56 12.12 19.37
N GLY A 150 10.60 11.65 18.60
CA GLY A 150 10.37 12.06 17.23
C GLY A 150 9.83 10.94 16.36
N ALA A 151 9.78 11.20 15.05
CA ALA A 151 9.34 10.22 14.05
C ALA A 151 9.99 10.50 12.69
N TRP A 152 10.03 9.47 11.85
CA TRP A 152 10.43 9.56 10.45
C TRP A 152 9.29 10.10 9.61
N LEU A 153 9.55 11.14 8.82
CA LEU A 153 8.60 11.72 7.88
C LEU A 153 9.14 11.64 6.46
N THR A 154 8.28 11.40 5.49
CA THR A 154 8.65 11.37 4.07
C THR A 154 8.78 12.78 3.51
N ASN A 155 9.85 13.04 2.77
CA ASN A 155 10.02 14.25 1.98
C ASN A 155 9.86 13.92 0.50
N ILE A 156 8.68 14.26 -0.05
CA ILE A 156 8.32 13.97 -1.44
C ILE A 156 9.08 14.79 -2.48
N THR A 157 9.79 15.83 -2.04
CA THR A 157 10.55 16.71 -2.96
C THR A 157 11.97 16.23 -3.20
N LYS A 158 12.45 15.28 -2.39
CA LYS A 158 13.80 14.74 -2.46
C LYS A 158 13.82 13.31 -3.01
N THR A 159 14.96 12.93 -3.55
CA THR A 159 15.21 11.57 -4.04
C THR A 159 15.29 10.57 -2.89
N ASN A 160 14.96 9.31 -3.17
CA ASN A 160 15.04 8.21 -2.22
C ASN A 160 16.43 8.10 -1.56
N ASN A 161 16.47 8.16 -0.22
CA ASN A 161 17.68 8.03 0.57
C ASN A 161 17.71 6.76 1.44
N TYR A 162 16.75 5.87 1.30
CA TYR A 162 16.64 4.67 2.16
C TYR A 162 17.92 3.83 2.17
N HIS A 163 18.62 3.75 1.04
CA HIS A 163 19.87 2.98 0.94
C HIS A 163 21.02 3.61 1.75
N GLU A 164 20.99 4.93 1.92
CA GLU A 164 22.01 5.71 2.63
C GLU A 164 21.82 5.71 4.15
N LEU A 165 20.62 5.36 4.63
CA LEU A 165 20.32 5.29 6.06
C LEU A 165 21.18 4.23 6.76
N THR A 166 21.59 4.53 7.99
CA THR A 166 22.32 3.58 8.83
C THR A 166 21.48 2.34 9.16
N THR A 167 22.10 1.27 9.58
CA THR A 167 21.39 0.04 9.99
C THR A 167 20.42 0.28 11.15
N THR A 168 20.80 1.18 12.07
CA THR A 168 19.97 1.61 13.21
C THR A 168 18.76 2.41 12.75
N ASP A 169 18.95 3.34 11.82
CA ASP A 169 17.87 4.15 11.27
C ASP A 169 16.89 3.32 10.46
N LYS A 170 17.38 2.41 9.61
CA LYS A 170 16.54 1.45 8.89
C LYS A 170 15.69 0.60 9.84
N LYS A 171 16.27 0.16 10.97
CA LYS A 171 15.52 -0.60 11.96
C LYS A 171 14.45 0.26 12.65
N SER A 172 14.82 1.48 13.04
CA SER A 172 13.89 2.45 13.65
C SER A 172 12.73 2.77 12.72
N LEU A 173 13.03 3.09 11.45
CA LEU A 173 12.03 3.36 10.42
C LEU A 173 11.12 2.14 10.18
N ASN A 174 11.67 0.94 10.04
CA ASN A 174 10.87 -0.27 9.85
C ASN A 174 9.92 -0.54 11.03
N ASN A 175 10.37 -0.31 12.27
CA ASN A 175 9.52 -0.43 13.45
C ASN A 175 8.38 0.61 13.43
N GLN A 176 8.67 1.84 13.00
CA GLN A 176 7.65 2.87 12.84
C GLN A 176 6.61 2.47 11.78
N LEU A 177 7.06 1.99 10.62
CA LEU A 177 6.15 1.53 9.56
C LEU A 177 5.28 0.36 10.00
N ASP A 178 5.85 -0.59 10.77
CA ASP A 178 5.09 -1.70 11.33
C ASP A 178 3.99 -1.21 12.28
N GLU A 179 4.28 -0.23 13.13
CA GLU A 179 3.29 0.39 14.03
C GLU A 179 2.18 1.11 13.25
N MET A 180 2.55 1.93 12.26
CA MET A 180 1.59 2.62 11.39
C MET A 180 0.66 1.63 10.67
N ILE A 181 1.20 0.53 10.14
CA ILE A 181 0.42 -0.51 9.46
C ILE A 181 -0.50 -1.22 10.46
N GLN A 182 -0.03 -1.58 11.65
CA GLN A 182 -0.83 -2.26 12.66
C GLN A 182 -1.97 -1.39 13.22
N ASN A 183 -1.82 -0.07 13.23
CA ASN A 183 -2.89 0.85 13.59
C ASN A 183 -3.99 0.91 12.52
N LYS A 184 -3.63 0.72 11.25
CA LYS A 184 -4.57 0.77 10.12
C LYS A 184 -5.20 -0.59 9.81
N TYR A 185 -4.40 -1.66 9.89
CA TYR A 185 -4.79 -3.01 9.51
C TYR A 185 -4.94 -3.90 10.74
N THR A 186 -6.07 -4.56 10.88
CA THR A 186 -6.29 -5.57 11.92
C THR A 186 -5.95 -6.95 11.37
N PHE A 187 -4.95 -7.60 11.94
CA PHE A 187 -4.56 -8.96 11.54
C PHE A 187 -5.23 -10.01 12.44
N ILE A 188 -5.91 -10.96 11.81
CA ILE A 188 -6.51 -12.12 12.48
C ILE A 188 -5.82 -13.39 11.98
N ASN A 189 -5.39 -14.22 12.92
CA ASN A 189 -4.77 -15.50 12.56
C ASN A 189 -5.84 -16.54 12.23
N HIS A 190 -5.79 -17.10 11.04
CA HIS A 190 -6.71 -18.15 10.58
C HIS A 190 -6.70 -19.40 11.46
N ASN A 191 -5.59 -19.72 12.14
CA ASN A 191 -5.43 -20.93 12.97
C ASN A 191 -5.78 -20.69 14.46
N GLY A 192 -6.40 -19.58 14.80
CA GLY A 192 -6.69 -19.16 16.17
C GLY A 192 -8.17 -18.85 16.46
N ILE A 193 -9.06 -19.32 15.58
CA ILE A 193 -10.52 -19.22 15.74
C ILE A 193 -11.06 -20.58 16.15
#